data_d2d87e6a7455ff0750479b8a8ad8681c
#
_entry.id   d2d87e6a7455ff0750479b8a8ad8681c
#
_cell.length_a   1.000
_cell.length_b   1.000
_cell.length_c   1.000
_cell.angle_alpha   90.00
_cell.angle_beta   90.00
_cell.angle_gamma   90.00
#
_symmetry.space_group_name_H-M   'P 1'
#
loop_
_entity.id
_entity.type
_entity.pdbx_description
1 polymer ?
#
loop_
_entity_poly.entity_id
_entity_poly.type
_entity_poly.pdbx_seq_one_letter_code
_entity_poly.pdbx_strand_id
1 'polypeptide(L)'
;MMFLSVCVNSVGALTAYMTGSGKLLHSLFGISPALGSVLFFVPAAGVLYLGLKAIGRGEKFISIGMVVMISVLVIATLLKETTRVGYLLDGNWLYMVPVFNVVAFCFSAQYIVPEMARGFADKPEKLPKAIMVGMALTFTLLALVPLSVISLNGLDNISDVATISWGRALGEWAFFSANLFALCAMLTSYWGLGGSFLTNIFDQFRLGNDEQPARRLMVLLVVAIPPFVL
;
A
#
# COMPACT_ATOMS: atom_id res chain seq x y z
N MET A 1 -0.68 -12.90 22.75
CA MET A 1 0.15 -13.22 21.58
C MET A 1 -0.38 -12.57 20.31
N MET A 2 -1.65 -12.77 19.92
CA MET A 2 -2.21 -12.21 18.66
C MET A 2 -2.10 -10.69 18.55
N PHE A 3 -2.48 -9.94 19.60
CA PHE A 3 -2.39 -8.47 19.62
C PHE A 3 -0.96 -7.95 19.39
N LEU A 4 0.04 -8.53 20.05
CA LEU A 4 1.45 -8.15 19.88
C LEU A 4 1.92 -8.36 18.43
N SER A 5 1.52 -9.47 17.79
CA SER A 5 1.83 -9.74 16.40
C SER A 5 1.21 -8.67 15.47
N VAL A 6 -0.04 -8.28 15.75
CA VAL A 6 -0.72 -7.19 15.00
C VAL A 6 0.04 -5.88 15.18
N CYS A 7 0.45 -5.53 16.39
CA CYS A 7 1.21 -4.30 16.67
C CYS A 7 2.53 -4.26 15.88
N VAL A 8 3.34 -5.32 15.97
CA VAL A 8 4.65 -5.38 15.28
C VAL A 8 4.47 -5.30 13.78
N ASN A 9 3.52 -6.06 13.22
CA ASN A 9 3.24 -6.07 11.80
C ASN A 9 2.74 -4.68 11.31
N SER A 10 1.81 -4.08 12.04
CA SER A 10 1.26 -2.77 11.67
C SER A 10 2.29 -1.66 11.73
N VAL A 11 3.07 -1.59 12.82
CA VAL A 11 4.14 -0.58 12.95
C VAL A 11 5.17 -0.76 11.83
N GLY A 12 5.64 -1.98 11.56
CA GLY A 12 6.60 -2.25 10.51
C GLY A 12 6.09 -1.85 9.12
N ALA A 13 4.85 -2.18 8.79
CA ALA A 13 4.27 -1.81 7.50
C ALA A 13 4.03 -0.30 7.37
N LEU A 14 3.54 0.38 8.42
CA LEU A 14 3.36 1.83 8.41
C LEU A 14 4.69 2.57 8.26
N THR A 15 5.77 2.09 8.91
CA THR A 15 7.13 2.61 8.74
C THR A 15 7.61 2.43 7.28
N ALA A 16 7.36 1.25 6.68
CA ALA A 16 7.72 1.00 5.29
C ALA A 16 7.00 1.94 4.31
N TYR A 17 5.71 2.23 4.56
CA TYR A 17 4.97 3.20 3.73
C TYR A 17 5.51 4.62 3.88
N MET A 18 5.91 5.04 5.07
CA MET A 18 6.50 6.35 5.30
C MET A 18 7.87 6.50 4.64
N THR A 19 8.76 5.55 4.82
CA THR A 19 10.09 5.57 4.20
C THR A 19 10.01 5.44 2.69
N GLY A 20 9.14 4.58 2.18
CA GLY A 20 8.89 4.41 0.75
C GLY A 20 8.34 5.68 0.09
N SER A 21 7.36 6.32 0.72
CA SER A 21 6.80 7.60 0.22
C SER A 21 7.81 8.73 0.25
N GLY A 22 8.67 8.79 1.27
CA GLY A 22 9.79 9.74 1.33
C GLY A 22 10.75 9.58 0.15
N LYS A 23 11.16 8.35 -0.19
CA LYS A 23 12.00 8.04 -1.36
C LYS A 23 11.29 8.41 -2.68
N LEU A 24 9.99 8.16 -2.80
CA LEU A 24 9.22 8.53 -3.99
C LEU A 24 9.13 10.04 -4.18
N LEU A 25 8.81 10.78 -3.12
CA LEU A 25 8.74 12.24 -3.16
C LEU A 25 10.12 12.87 -3.42
N HIS A 26 11.20 12.28 -2.89
CA HIS A 26 12.56 12.65 -3.26
C HIS A 26 12.80 12.47 -4.77
N SER A 27 12.40 11.32 -5.31
CA SER A 27 12.60 11.03 -6.75
C SER A 27 11.78 11.92 -7.68
N LEU A 28 10.57 12.34 -7.24
CA LEU A 28 9.66 13.20 -8.02
C LEU A 28 10.04 14.68 -7.97
N PHE A 29 10.39 15.17 -6.77
CA PHE A 29 10.49 16.61 -6.49
C PHE A 29 11.87 17.05 -5.99
N GLY A 30 12.82 16.12 -5.79
CA GLY A 30 14.15 16.42 -5.31
C GLY A 30 14.24 16.86 -3.84
N ILE A 31 13.13 16.77 -3.07
CA ILE A 31 13.10 17.10 -1.63
C ILE A 31 13.79 16.01 -0.82
N SER A 32 14.29 16.35 0.39
CA SER A 32 14.90 15.31 1.22
C SER A 32 13.91 14.19 1.58
N PRO A 33 14.32 12.92 1.65
CA PRO A 33 13.42 11.81 1.97
C PRO A 33 12.69 12.01 3.31
N ALA A 34 13.35 12.57 4.33
CA ALA A 34 12.73 12.88 5.62
C ALA A 34 11.60 13.89 5.48
N LEU A 35 11.80 14.98 4.72
CA LEU A 35 10.75 15.96 4.45
C LEU A 35 9.60 15.32 3.64
N GLY A 36 9.92 14.46 2.69
CA GLY A 36 8.93 13.69 1.93
C GLY A 36 8.06 12.83 2.83
N SER A 37 8.66 12.10 3.79
CA SER A 37 7.92 11.31 4.79
C SER A 37 7.00 12.18 5.65
N VAL A 38 7.46 13.35 6.09
CA VAL A 38 6.62 14.31 6.84
C VAL A 38 5.43 14.81 6.00
N LEU A 39 5.66 15.18 4.74
CA LEU A 39 4.61 15.62 3.82
C LEU A 39 3.57 14.53 3.57
N PHE A 40 4.01 13.28 3.45
CA PHE A 40 3.11 12.14 3.33
C PHE A 40 2.31 11.89 4.62
N PHE A 41 2.95 12.05 5.78
CA PHE A 41 2.32 11.80 7.08
C PHE A 41 1.11 12.69 7.34
N VAL A 42 1.13 13.95 6.90
CA VAL A 42 0.04 14.90 7.15
C VAL A 42 -1.31 14.41 6.59
N PRO A 43 -1.46 14.10 5.28
CA PRO A 43 -2.71 13.57 4.76
C PRO A 43 -3.01 12.15 5.28
N ALA A 44 -1.98 11.33 5.52
CA ALA A 44 -2.14 9.98 6.04
C ALA A 44 -2.77 9.98 7.44
N ALA A 45 -2.19 10.71 8.39
CA ALA A 45 -2.71 10.83 9.75
C ALA A 45 -4.01 11.64 9.81
N GLY A 46 -4.16 12.66 8.97
CA GLY A 46 -5.36 13.49 8.90
C GLY A 46 -6.62 12.69 8.57
N VAL A 47 -6.55 11.81 7.56
CA VAL A 47 -7.69 10.95 7.18
C VAL A 47 -7.96 9.87 8.23
N LEU A 48 -6.92 9.30 8.85
CA LEU A 48 -7.10 8.38 9.99
C LEU A 48 -7.85 9.05 11.15
N TYR A 49 -7.56 10.33 11.42
CA TYR A 49 -8.30 11.09 12.44
C TYR A 49 -9.77 11.28 12.07
N LEU A 50 -10.09 11.53 10.79
CA LEU A 50 -11.46 11.73 10.31
C LEU A 50 -12.32 10.44 10.32
N GLY A 51 -11.68 9.27 10.35
CA GLY A 51 -12.34 7.99 10.58
C GLY A 51 -12.77 7.23 9.33
N LEU A 52 -13.44 6.09 9.57
CA LEU A 52 -13.78 5.08 8.56
C LEU A 52 -14.53 5.64 7.33
N LYS A 53 -15.46 6.58 7.54
CA LYS A 53 -16.21 7.20 6.42
C LYS A 53 -15.32 8.01 5.49
N ALA A 54 -14.32 8.71 6.04
CA ALA A 54 -13.36 9.49 5.28
C ALA A 54 -12.40 8.57 4.51
N ILE A 55 -11.92 7.51 5.16
CA ILE A 55 -11.12 6.45 4.56
C ILE A 55 -11.84 5.86 3.35
N GLY A 56 -13.07 5.35 3.53
CA GLY A 56 -13.81 4.70 2.45
C GLY A 56 -14.15 5.62 1.27
N ARG A 57 -14.37 6.92 1.50
CA ARG A 57 -14.56 7.90 0.41
C ARG A 57 -13.25 8.13 -0.36
N GLY A 58 -12.15 8.33 0.33
CA GLY A 58 -10.84 8.52 -0.27
C GLY A 58 -10.41 7.30 -1.08
N GLU A 59 -10.51 6.11 -0.50
CA GLU A 59 -10.14 4.85 -1.15
C GLU A 59 -10.93 4.60 -2.44
N LYS A 60 -12.23 4.89 -2.47
CA LYS A 60 -13.06 4.65 -3.67
C LYS A 60 -12.53 5.39 -4.90
N PHE A 61 -12.22 6.67 -4.78
CA PHE A 61 -11.74 7.46 -5.91
C PHE A 61 -10.31 7.12 -6.28
N ILE A 62 -9.45 6.98 -5.29
CA ILE A 62 -8.03 6.67 -5.49
C ILE A 62 -7.88 5.28 -6.11
N SER A 63 -8.61 4.26 -5.63
CA SER A 63 -8.51 2.89 -6.15
C SER A 63 -8.92 2.79 -7.62
N ILE A 64 -9.97 3.48 -8.04
CA ILE A 64 -10.36 3.51 -9.46
C ILE A 64 -9.24 4.15 -10.29
N GLY A 65 -8.72 5.30 -9.86
CA GLY A 65 -7.61 5.96 -10.53
C GLY A 65 -6.36 5.07 -10.61
N MET A 66 -6.05 4.36 -9.54
CA MET A 66 -4.91 3.43 -9.49
C MET A 66 -5.06 2.27 -10.48
N VAL A 67 -6.24 1.65 -10.57
CA VAL A 67 -6.48 0.54 -11.52
C VAL A 67 -6.34 1.02 -12.97
N VAL A 68 -6.87 2.19 -13.28
CA VAL A 68 -6.70 2.79 -14.62
C VAL A 68 -5.24 3.06 -14.91
N MET A 69 -4.55 3.72 -14.00
CA MET A 69 -3.15 4.13 -14.16
C MET A 69 -2.23 2.91 -14.36
N ILE A 70 -2.40 1.87 -13.53
CA ILE A 70 -1.60 0.64 -13.65
C ILE A 70 -1.89 -0.10 -14.96
N SER A 71 -3.16 -0.13 -15.39
CA SER A 71 -3.53 -0.75 -16.67
C SER A 71 -2.85 -0.05 -17.85
N VAL A 72 -2.80 1.27 -17.84
CA VAL A 72 -2.10 2.07 -18.86
C VAL A 72 -0.60 1.76 -18.85
N LEU A 73 0.03 1.69 -17.68
CA LEU A 73 1.47 1.38 -17.57
C LEU A 73 1.80 -0.04 -18.03
N VAL A 74 0.98 -1.02 -17.69
CA VAL A 74 1.15 -2.41 -18.16
C VAL A 74 1.01 -2.48 -19.66
N ILE A 75 -0.03 -1.88 -20.26
CA ILE A 75 -0.21 -1.82 -21.71
C ILE A 75 0.98 -1.13 -22.40
N ALA A 76 1.43 0.01 -21.85
CA ALA A 76 2.59 0.73 -22.39
C ALA A 76 3.85 -0.15 -22.36
N THR A 77 4.04 -0.95 -21.30
CA THR A 77 5.14 -1.91 -21.22
C THR A 77 5.05 -2.96 -22.32
N LEU A 78 3.88 -3.56 -22.51
CA LEU A 78 3.68 -4.59 -23.53
C LEU A 78 3.89 -4.08 -24.98
N LEU A 79 3.61 -2.80 -25.21
CA LEU A 79 3.79 -2.16 -26.52
C LEU A 79 5.21 -1.66 -26.78
N LYS A 80 6.09 -1.66 -25.75
CA LYS A 80 7.45 -1.14 -25.90
C LYS A 80 8.38 -2.16 -26.52
N GLU A 81 9.08 -1.79 -27.57
CA GLU A 81 10.02 -2.66 -28.31
C GLU A 81 11.19 -3.18 -27.45
N THR A 82 11.53 -2.48 -26.38
CA THR A 82 12.58 -2.89 -25.43
C THR A 82 12.16 -3.98 -24.46
N THR A 83 10.88 -4.34 -24.42
CA THR A 83 10.34 -5.38 -23.54
C THR A 83 10.84 -6.76 -23.98
N ARG A 84 11.48 -7.49 -23.07
CA ARG A 84 12.08 -8.81 -23.33
C ARG A 84 11.50 -9.84 -22.36
N VAL A 85 10.70 -10.75 -22.90
CA VAL A 85 10.15 -11.88 -22.13
C VAL A 85 11.25 -12.79 -21.58
N GLY A 86 12.42 -12.84 -22.22
CA GLY A 86 13.58 -13.62 -21.76
C GLY A 86 14.02 -13.28 -20.35
N TYR A 87 13.92 -12.01 -19.92
CA TYR A 87 14.24 -11.60 -18.54
C TYR A 87 13.37 -12.25 -17.46
N LEU A 88 12.19 -12.75 -17.82
CA LEU A 88 11.31 -13.45 -16.89
C LEU A 88 11.77 -14.88 -16.58
N LEU A 89 12.68 -15.42 -17.39
CA LEU A 89 13.25 -16.74 -17.21
C LEU A 89 14.55 -16.73 -16.41
N ASP A 90 15.13 -15.54 -16.20
CA ASP A 90 16.31 -15.33 -15.38
C ASP A 90 15.90 -15.38 -13.90
N GLY A 91 15.89 -16.56 -13.33
CA GLY A 91 15.47 -16.78 -11.94
C GLY A 91 16.57 -17.48 -11.11
N ASN A 92 16.70 -17.06 -9.85
CA ASN A 92 17.54 -17.76 -8.87
C ASN A 92 16.65 -18.37 -7.79
N TRP A 93 16.62 -19.70 -7.74
CA TRP A 93 15.80 -20.47 -6.79
C TRP A 93 16.09 -20.18 -5.31
N LEU A 94 17.26 -19.62 -5.00
CA LEU A 94 17.62 -19.19 -3.64
C LEU A 94 16.67 -18.12 -3.09
N TYR A 95 16.09 -17.30 -3.96
CA TYR A 95 15.13 -16.25 -3.57
C TYR A 95 13.68 -16.72 -3.49
N MET A 96 13.39 -17.98 -3.80
CA MET A 96 12.01 -18.49 -3.79
C MET A 96 11.34 -18.33 -2.41
N VAL A 97 12.05 -18.67 -1.33
CA VAL A 97 11.50 -18.58 0.04
C VAL A 97 11.30 -17.12 0.47
N PRO A 98 12.27 -16.19 0.33
CA PRO A 98 12.03 -14.77 0.58
C PRO A 98 10.87 -14.19 -0.22
N VAL A 99 10.80 -14.48 -1.53
CA VAL A 99 9.72 -13.99 -2.41
C VAL A 99 8.37 -14.55 -1.98
N PHE A 100 8.29 -15.85 -1.66
CA PHE A 100 7.08 -16.47 -1.14
C PHE A 100 6.59 -15.77 0.13
N ASN A 101 7.49 -15.46 1.08
CA ASN A 101 7.13 -14.75 2.31
C ASN A 101 6.59 -13.35 2.03
N VAL A 102 7.18 -12.60 1.09
CA VAL A 102 6.67 -11.27 0.69
C VAL A 102 5.30 -11.39 0.05
N VAL A 103 5.09 -12.35 -0.86
CA VAL A 103 3.80 -12.58 -1.51
C VAL A 103 2.75 -13.00 -0.47
N ALA A 104 3.07 -13.93 0.43
CA ALA A 104 2.18 -14.34 1.52
C ALA A 104 1.80 -13.15 2.42
N PHE A 105 2.75 -12.25 2.72
CA PHE A 105 2.48 -11.02 3.45
C PHE A 105 1.50 -10.10 2.69
N CYS A 106 1.66 -9.93 1.38
CA CYS A 106 0.76 -9.14 0.54
C CYS A 106 -0.69 -9.67 0.54
N PHE A 107 -0.87 -11.00 0.74
CA PHE A 107 -2.19 -11.62 0.87
C PHE A 107 -2.73 -11.65 2.30
N SER A 108 -1.99 -11.13 3.28
CA SER A 108 -2.41 -11.09 4.70
C SER A 108 -3.47 -10.02 4.96
N ALA A 109 -4.64 -10.17 4.31
CA ALA A 109 -5.77 -9.24 4.41
C ALA A 109 -6.64 -9.44 5.67
N GLN A 110 -6.36 -10.45 6.52
CA GLN A 110 -7.16 -10.77 7.70
C GLN A 110 -7.32 -9.61 8.68
N TYR A 111 -6.37 -8.68 8.71
CA TYR A 111 -6.41 -7.51 9.59
C TYR A 111 -7.47 -6.48 9.18
N ILE A 112 -7.84 -6.44 7.90
CA ILE A 112 -8.81 -5.48 7.32
C ILE A 112 -10.22 -6.07 7.28
N VAL A 113 -10.37 -7.40 7.34
CA VAL A 113 -11.69 -8.07 7.27
C VAL A 113 -12.67 -7.57 8.34
N PRO A 114 -12.30 -7.37 9.63
CA PRO A 114 -13.22 -6.81 10.61
C PRO A 114 -13.69 -5.39 10.25
N GLU A 115 -12.81 -4.56 9.72
CA GLU A 115 -13.14 -3.19 9.29
C GLU A 115 -14.06 -3.21 8.06
N MET A 116 -13.81 -4.10 7.10
CA MET A 116 -14.74 -4.34 5.98
C MET A 116 -16.11 -4.80 6.48
N ALA A 117 -16.17 -5.70 7.46
CA ALA A 117 -17.43 -6.18 8.04
C ALA A 117 -18.23 -5.04 8.68
N ARG A 118 -17.58 -4.09 9.36
CA ARG A 118 -18.21 -2.85 9.87
C ARG A 118 -18.77 -2.00 8.73
N GLY A 119 -18.01 -1.86 7.63
CA GLY A 119 -18.46 -1.12 6.44
C GLY A 119 -19.61 -1.78 5.69
N PHE A 120 -19.78 -3.10 5.80
CA PHE A 120 -20.87 -3.89 5.19
C PHE A 120 -21.98 -4.25 6.18
N ALA A 121 -22.06 -3.61 7.35
CA ALA A 121 -23.07 -3.92 8.39
C ALA A 121 -24.50 -3.95 7.87
N ASP A 122 -24.86 -3.05 6.94
CA ASP A 122 -26.20 -2.98 6.32
C ASP A 122 -26.45 -4.07 5.26
N LYS A 123 -25.41 -4.71 4.74
CA LYS A 123 -25.46 -5.70 3.64
C LYS A 123 -24.40 -6.78 3.80
N PRO A 124 -24.44 -7.56 4.90
CA PRO A 124 -23.38 -8.53 5.24
C PRO A 124 -23.22 -9.64 4.21
N GLU A 125 -24.27 -9.96 3.44
CA GLU A 125 -24.24 -10.96 2.37
C GLU A 125 -23.30 -10.58 1.21
N LYS A 126 -22.93 -9.31 1.07
CA LYS A 126 -22.01 -8.83 0.03
C LYS A 126 -20.54 -8.95 0.42
N LEU A 127 -20.24 -9.10 1.71
CA LEU A 127 -18.88 -9.14 2.23
C LEU A 127 -18.04 -10.27 1.61
N PRO A 128 -18.49 -11.54 1.54
CA PRO A 128 -17.68 -12.61 0.94
C PRO A 128 -17.34 -12.34 -0.52
N LYS A 129 -18.30 -11.82 -1.30
CA LYS A 129 -18.06 -11.47 -2.70
C LYS A 129 -17.05 -10.33 -2.82
N ALA A 130 -17.12 -9.31 -1.99
CA ALA A 130 -16.18 -8.20 -1.97
C ALA A 130 -14.75 -8.68 -1.66
N ILE A 131 -14.60 -9.58 -0.69
CA ILE A 131 -13.30 -10.19 -0.35
C ILE A 131 -12.75 -10.99 -1.54
N MET A 132 -13.55 -11.87 -2.15
CA MET A 132 -13.10 -12.66 -3.29
C MET A 132 -12.67 -11.81 -4.48
N VAL A 133 -13.43 -10.77 -4.83
CA VAL A 133 -13.09 -9.86 -5.92
C VAL A 133 -11.83 -9.07 -5.59
N GLY A 134 -11.69 -8.57 -4.36
CA GLY A 134 -10.50 -7.87 -3.90
C GLY A 134 -9.25 -8.75 -3.98
N MET A 135 -9.33 -10.00 -3.51
CA MET A 135 -8.21 -10.95 -3.55
C MET A 135 -7.82 -11.31 -4.99
N ALA A 136 -8.81 -11.52 -5.89
CA ALA A 136 -8.54 -11.77 -7.30
C ALA A 136 -7.85 -10.57 -7.97
N LEU A 137 -8.29 -9.35 -7.69
CA LEU A 137 -7.66 -8.13 -8.19
C LEU A 137 -6.23 -7.98 -7.65
N THR A 138 -6.03 -8.23 -6.36
CA THR A 138 -4.69 -8.22 -5.74
C THR A 138 -3.76 -9.22 -6.39
N PHE A 139 -4.23 -10.45 -6.62
CA PHE A 139 -3.44 -11.47 -7.34
C PHE A 139 -3.03 -10.99 -8.73
N THR A 140 -3.98 -10.44 -9.48
CA THR A 140 -3.72 -9.93 -10.83
C THR A 140 -2.66 -8.82 -10.81
N LEU A 141 -2.75 -7.86 -9.89
CA LEU A 141 -1.79 -6.76 -9.77
C LEU A 141 -0.42 -7.24 -9.31
N LEU A 142 -0.37 -8.16 -8.33
CA LEU A 142 0.88 -8.77 -7.84
C LEU A 142 1.59 -9.60 -8.90
N ALA A 143 0.86 -10.14 -9.88
CA ALA A 143 1.46 -10.82 -11.01
C ALA A 143 1.89 -9.83 -12.11
N LEU A 144 1.00 -8.96 -12.56
CA LEU A 144 1.25 -8.09 -13.72
C LEU A 144 2.31 -7.02 -13.48
N VAL A 145 2.35 -6.41 -12.29
CA VAL A 145 3.29 -5.30 -12.02
C VAL A 145 4.73 -5.78 -12.00
N PRO A 146 5.13 -6.79 -11.20
CA PRO A 146 6.51 -7.29 -11.22
C PRO A 146 6.91 -7.85 -12.58
N LEU A 147 6.03 -8.60 -13.26
CA LEU A 147 6.30 -9.12 -14.60
C LEU A 147 6.57 -7.99 -15.60
N SER A 148 5.81 -6.91 -15.55
CA SER A 148 6.02 -5.73 -16.40
C SER A 148 7.36 -5.04 -16.10
N VAL A 149 7.68 -4.86 -14.81
CA VAL A 149 8.93 -4.22 -14.40
C VAL A 149 10.15 -5.04 -14.83
N ILE A 150 10.12 -6.35 -14.56
CA ILE A 150 11.23 -7.26 -14.89
C ILE A 150 11.41 -7.38 -16.41
N SER A 151 10.33 -7.54 -17.16
CA SER A 151 10.40 -7.68 -18.63
C SER A 151 11.00 -6.46 -19.32
N LEU A 152 10.92 -5.29 -18.70
CA LEU A 152 11.43 -4.03 -19.27
C LEU A 152 12.85 -3.70 -18.79
N ASN A 153 13.17 -3.95 -17.52
CA ASN A 153 14.43 -3.52 -16.89
C ASN A 153 15.46 -4.67 -16.72
N GLY A 154 15.01 -5.93 -16.71
CA GLY A 154 15.81 -7.02 -16.17
C GLY A 154 15.95 -6.95 -14.65
N LEU A 155 16.44 -8.02 -14.01
CA LEU A 155 16.53 -8.09 -12.54
C LEU A 155 17.57 -7.12 -11.95
N ASP A 156 18.69 -6.89 -12.66
CA ASP A 156 19.83 -6.12 -12.15
C ASP A 156 19.59 -4.59 -12.14
N ASN A 157 18.59 -4.11 -12.87
CA ASN A 157 18.34 -2.67 -13.06
C ASN A 157 17.07 -2.19 -12.34
N ILE A 158 16.58 -2.94 -11.36
CA ILE A 158 15.40 -2.55 -10.57
C ILE A 158 15.86 -1.74 -9.36
N SER A 159 15.29 -0.54 -9.22
CA SER A 159 15.52 0.33 -8.05
C SER A 159 14.81 -0.19 -6.80
N ASP A 160 15.22 0.27 -5.60
CA ASP A 160 14.60 -0.06 -4.31
C ASP A 160 13.07 0.09 -4.31
N VAL A 161 12.57 1.09 -5.02
CA VAL A 161 11.14 1.26 -5.32
C VAL A 161 10.95 1.01 -6.81
N ALA A 162 10.43 -0.16 -7.15
CA ALA A 162 10.36 -0.67 -8.52
C ALA A 162 9.67 0.26 -9.52
N THR A 163 8.71 1.08 -9.07
CA THR A 163 8.02 2.05 -9.93
C THR A 163 8.92 3.17 -10.44
N ILE A 164 10.04 3.45 -9.76
CA ILE A 164 11.04 4.43 -10.21
C ILE A 164 11.75 3.93 -11.47
N SER A 165 12.29 2.71 -11.43
CA SER A 165 12.96 2.11 -12.60
C SER A 165 11.96 1.83 -13.73
N TRP A 166 10.77 1.34 -13.41
CA TRP A 166 9.71 1.09 -14.37
C TRP A 166 9.31 2.35 -15.13
N GLY A 167 9.03 3.43 -14.40
CA GLY A 167 8.66 4.70 -14.98
C GLY A 167 9.76 5.30 -15.84
N ARG A 168 11.02 5.29 -15.36
CA ARG A 168 12.17 5.78 -16.13
C ARG A 168 12.35 5.04 -17.45
N ALA A 169 12.17 3.74 -17.45
CA ALA A 169 12.29 2.93 -18.65
C ALA A 169 11.17 3.21 -19.68
N LEU A 170 9.97 3.60 -19.24
CA LEU A 170 8.86 3.94 -20.12
C LEU A 170 8.90 5.40 -20.63
N GLY A 171 9.51 6.31 -19.88
CA GLY A 171 9.62 7.73 -20.20
C GLY A 171 9.05 8.64 -19.11
N GLU A 172 9.22 9.97 -19.25
CA GLU A 172 8.88 10.92 -18.18
C GLU A 172 7.41 10.89 -17.74
N TRP A 173 6.48 10.77 -18.68
CA TRP A 173 5.05 10.65 -18.35
C TRP A 173 4.75 9.43 -17.49
N ALA A 174 5.38 8.30 -17.81
CA ALA A 174 5.22 7.06 -17.09
C ALA A 174 5.94 7.09 -15.74
N PHE A 175 7.09 7.77 -15.68
CA PHE A 175 7.81 8.01 -14.43
C PHE A 175 6.92 8.73 -13.42
N PHE A 176 6.27 9.83 -13.83
CA PHE A 176 5.36 10.54 -12.96
C PHE A 176 4.13 9.70 -12.57
N SER A 177 3.50 9.04 -13.56
CA SER A 177 2.30 8.22 -13.35
C SER A 177 2.57 7.02 -12.45
N ALA A 178 3.67 6.29 -12.65
CA ALA A 178 4.03 5.13 -11.84
C ALA A 178 4.33 5.50 -10.38
N ASN A 179 5.03 6.61 -10.17
CA ASN A 179 5.35 7.07 -8.82
C ASN A 179 4.13 7.68 -8.10
N LEU A 180 3.24 8.36 -8.83
CA LEU A 180 1.97 8.82 -8.29
C LEU A 180 1.06 7.63 -7.91
N PHE A 181 0.99 6.60 -8.75
CA PHE A 181 0.32 5.35 -8.42
C PHE A 181 0.87 4.76 -7.10
N ALA A 182 2.20 4.64 -6.97
CA ALA A 182 2.82 4.08 -5.78
C ALA A 182 2.54 4.91 -4.52
N LEU A 183 2.56 6.25 -4.61
CA LEU A 183 2.18 7.14 -3.51
C LEU A 183 0.71 6.93 -3.09
N CYS A 184 -0.21 6.85 -4.06
CA CYS A 184 -1.62 6.59 -3.80
C CYS A 184 -1.82 5.20 -3.14
N ALA A 185 -1.13 4.18 -3.64
CA ALA A 185 -1.18 2.83 -3.07
C ALA A 185 -0.67 2.79 -1.62
N MET A 186 0.46 3.46 -1.34
CA MET A 186 0.99 3.57 0.03
C MET A 186 0.03 4.33 0.94
N LEU A 187 -0.60 5.40 0.45
CA LEU A 187 -1.54 6.21 1.22
C LEU A 187 -2.80 5.43 1.60
N THR A 188 -3.43 4.75 0.65
CA THR A 188 -4.62 3.93 0.91
C THR A 188 -4.30 2.74 1.82
N SER A 189 -3.14 2.10 1.63
CA SER A 189 -2.68 1.03 2.51
C SER A 189 -2.38 1.52 3.93
N TYR A 190 -1.82 2.73 4.06
CA TYR A 190 -1.62 3.37 5.37
C TYR A 190 -2.95 3.62 6.07
N TRP A 191 -3.99 4.07 5.36
CA TRP A 191 -5.31 4.28 5.94
C TRP A 191 -5.98 2.97 6.37
N GLY A 192 -5.96 1.95 5.52
CA GLY A 192 -6.57 0.65 5.81
C GLY A 192 -5.92 -0.04 7.01
N LEU A 193 -4.59 -0.14 6.99
CA LEU A 193 -3.85 -0.80 8.07
C LEU A 193 -3.82 0.03 9.35
N GLY A 194 -3.61 1.34 9.25
CA GLY A 194 -3.62 2.26 10.37
C GLY A 194 -4.99 2.35 11.04
N GLY A 195 -6.07 2.34 10.24
CA GLY A 195 -7.46 2.28 10.74
C GLY A 195 -7.73 0.99 11.50
N SER A 196 -7.38 -0.16 10.93
CA SER A 196 -7.49 -1.45 11.58
C SER A 196 -6.68 -1.53 12.87
N PHE A 197 -5.46 -1.01 12.87
CA PHE A 197 -4.61 -0.99 14.05
C PHE A 197 -5.20 -0.09 15.16
N LEU A 198 -5.71 1.08 14.79
CA LEU A 198 -6.41 1.99 15.70
C LEU A 198 -7.61 1.30 16.35
N THR A 199 -8.47 0.67 15.56
CA THR A 199 -9.63 -0.09 16.05
C THR A 199 -9.22 -1.24 16.98
N ASN A 200 -8.17 -1.99 16.63
CA ASN A 200 -7.65 -3.07 17.48
C ASN A 200 -7.19 -2.56 18.86
N ILE A 201 -6.58 -1.37 18.94
CA ILE A 201 -6.21 -0.76 20.24
C ILE A 201 -7.44 -0.40 21.05
N PHE A 202 -8.47 0.23 20.43
CA PHE A 202 -9.72 0.53 21.10
C PHE A 202 -10.40 -0.71 21.68
N ASP A 203 -10.48 -1.78 20.91
CA ASP A 203 -11.11 -3.04 21.31
C ASP A 203 -10.29 -3.74 22.41
N GLN A 204 -8.96 -3.83 22.26
CA GLN A 204 -8.08 -4.50 23.22
C GLN A 204 -8.11 -3.85 24.61
N PHE A 205 -8.11 -2.53 24.65
CA PHE A 205 -8.08 -1.75 25.91
C PHE A 205 -9.47 -1.30 26.37
N ARG A 206 -10.55 -1.72 25.66
CA ARG A 206 -11.93 -1.37 25.97
C ARG A 206 -12.15 0.13 26.15
N LEU A 207 -11.55 0.94 25.25
CA LEU A 207 -11.56 2.39 25.35
C LEU A 207 -12.93 3.04 25.02
N GLY A 208 -13.92 2.21 24.65
CA GLY A 208 -15.26 2.66 24.29
C GLY A 208 -15.36 3.10 22.82
N ASN A 209 -16.20 4.13 22.55
CA ASN A 209 -16.46 4.54 21.18
C ASN A 209 -15.25 5.24 20.55
N ASP A 210 -14.81 4.74 19.40
CA ASP A 210 -13.71 5.27 18.59
C ASP A 210 -14.05 6.60 17.87
N GLU A 211 -15.31 7.03 17.91
CA GLU A 211 -15.75 8.31 17.36
C GLU A 211 -15.48 9.52 18.29
N GLN A 212 -15.08 9.30 19.56
CA GLN A 212 -14.78 10.40 20.49
C GLN A 212 -13.46 11.08 20.10
N PRO A 213 -13.47 12.40 19.74
CA PRO A 213 -12.30 13.06 19.12
C PRO A 213 -11.03 13.01 19.98
N ALA A 214 -11.16 13.26 21.31
CA ALA A 214 -10.01 13.29 22.20
C ALA A 214 -9.36 11.91 22.38
N ARG A 215 -10.17 10.85 22.54
CA ARG A 215 -9.65 9.48 22.68
C ARG A 215 -9.05 9.00 21.36
N ARG A 216 -9.73 9.31 20.23
CA ARG A 216 -9.25 8.99 18.90
C ARG A 216 -7.88 9.63 18.63
N LEU A 217 -7.70 10.91 18.98
CA LEU A 217 -6.41 11.61 18.87
C LEU A 217 -5.32 10.92 19.68
N MET A 218 -5.61 10.56 20.94
CA MET A 218 -4.65 9.88 21.81
C MET A 218 -4.19 8.54 21.22
N VAL A 219 -5.14 7.70 20.75
CA VAL A 219 -4.80 6.41 20.14
C VAL A 219 -4.11 6.60 18.79
N LEU A 220 -4.52 7.62 18.01
CA LEU A 220 -3.83 7.96 16.75
C LEU A 220 -2.35 8.30 16.98
N LEU A 221 -2.03 9.05 18.02
CA LEU A 221 -0.64 9.34 18.38
C LEU A 221 0.15 8.06 18.69
N VAL A 222 -0.46 7.12 19.40
CA VAL A 222 0.15 5.80 19.69
C VAL A 222 0.36 4.98 18.42
N VAL A 223 -0.54 5.07 17.45
CA VAL A 223 -0.44 4.37 16.16
C VAL A 223 0.60 5.02 15.23
N ALA A 224 0.65 6.35 15.21
CA ALA A 224 1.37 7.11 14.19
C ALA A 224 2.80 7.51 14.61
N ILE A 225 3.08 7.72 15.91
CA ILE A 225 4.41 8.13 16.38
C ILE A 225 5.47 7.03 16.19
N PRO A 226 5.25 5.75 16.56
CA PRO A 226 6.28 4.73 16.39
C PRO A 226 6.76 4.58 14.94
N PRO A 227 5.88 4.50 13.93
CA PRO A 227 6.29 4.47 12.53
C PRO A 227 7.02 5.73 12.06
N PHE A 228 6.77 6.88 12.70
CA PHE A 228 7.41 8.14 12.36
C PHE A 228 8.81 8.28 12.92
N VAL A 229 9.09 7.65 14.06
CA VAL A 229 10.40 7.74 14.76
C VAL A 229 11.38 6.66 14.28
N LEU A 230 10.87 5.51 13.79
CA LEU A 230 11.65 4.39 13.24
C LEU A 230 12.06 4.64 11.79
#